data_4a39370ef9aad3ec7f0e3f4338aee817
#
_entry.id   4a39370ef9aad3ec7f0e3f4338aee817
#
_cell.length_a   1.000
_cell.length_b   1.000
_cell.length_c   1.000
_cell.angle_alpha   90.00
_cell.angle_beta   90.00
_cell.angle_gamma   90.00
#
_symmetry.space_group_name_H-M   'P 1'
#
loop_
_entity.id
_entity.type
_entity.pdbx_description
1 polymer ?
#
loop_
_entity_poly.entity_id
_entity_poly.type
_entity_poly.pdbx_seq_one_letter_code
_entity_poly.pdbx_strand_id
1 'polypeptide(L)'
;MNDSAASSLLRFIRDEIPLARAMDLELRAHDDDRLVLRAPLAPNVNDKGCAFGGSLVSLMTLAGWGLVELALRRHDQDCDVFVGESTVRYLQPVWADFLAEARLAPDADWTVFFDTLQARGKARIEVACQVPGTDGRPAATLAARFVAKRRD
;
A
#
# COMPACT_ATOMS: atom_id res chain seq x y z
N MET A 1 5.31 -19.86 1.80
CA MET A 1 5.99 -18.74 2.36
C MET A 1 6.56 -17.88 1.27
N ASN A 2 6.21 -16.65 1.25
CA ASN A 2 6.45 -15.78 0.11
C ASN A 2 7.33 -14.59 0.39
N ASP A 3 8.33 -14.76 1.28
CA ASP A 3 9.29 -13.71 1.56
C ASP A 3 10.03 -13.26 0.31
N SER A 4 10.31 -14.21 -0.60
CA SER A 4 10.99 -13.88 -1.85
C SER A 4 10.11 -13.01 -2.77
N ALA A 5 8.80 -13.27 -2.81
CA ALA A 5 7.87 -12.48 -3.62
C ALA A 5 7.73 -11.06 -3.06
N ALA A 6 7.58 -10.93 -1.75
CA ALA A 6 7.47 -9.64 -1.09
C ALA A 6 8.77 -8.84 -1.18
N SER A 7 9.92 -9.51 -1.00
CA SER A 7 11.24 -8.88 -1.15
C SER A 7 11.48 -8.43 -2.58
N SER A 8 11.06 -9.24 -3.55
CA SER A 8 11.14 -8.89 -4.96
C SER A 8 10.27 -7.67 -5.30
N LEU A 9 9.08 -7.60 -4.71
CA LEU A 9 8.20 -6.45 -4.86
C LEU A 9 8.82 -5.18 -4.29
N LEU A 10 9.39 -5.27 -3.09
CA LEU A 10 10.06 -4.12 -2.46
C LEU A 10 11.21 -3.62 -3.33
N ARG A 11 12.02 -4.53 -3.86
CA ARG A 11 13.12 -4.19 -4.76
C ARG A 11 12.59 -3.47 -6.01
N PHE A 12 11.51 -4.00 -6.61
CA PHE A 12 10.86 -3.37 -7.75
C PHE A 12 10.40 -1.94 -7.42
N ILE A 13 9.73 -1.76 -6.28
CA ILE A 13 9.29 -0.43 -5.83
C ILE A 13 10.46 0.54 -5.73
N ARG A 14 11.55 0.12 -5.13
CA ARG A 14 12.73 0.95 -4.96
C ARG A 14 13.42 1.28 -6.28
N ASP A 15 13.49 0.31 -7.19
CA ASP A 15 14.18 0.48 -8.46
C ASP A 15 13.37 1.33 -9.44
N GLU A 16 12.06 1.17 -9.46
CA GLU A 16 11.21 1.76 -10.50
C GLU A 16 10.49 3.04 -10.06
N ILE A 17 10.42 3.31 -8.75
CA ILE A 17 9.73 4.49 -8.23
C ILE A 17 10.73 5.35 -7.45
N PRO A 18 11.36 6.35 -8.10
CA PRO A 18 12.40 7.16 -7.45
C PRO A 18 11.96 7.80 -6.13
N LEU A 19 10.71 8.25 -6.05
CA LEU A 19 10.18 8.84 -4.81
C LEU A 19 10.14 7.82 -3.68
N ALA A 20 9.77 6.58 -3.97
CA ALA A 20 9.76 5.50 -2.97
C ALA A 20 11.15 5.21 -2.44
N ARG A 21 12.15 5.23 -3.33
CA ARG A 21 13.56 5.08 -2.93
C ARG A 21 14.00 6.22 -1.99
N ALA A 22 13.61 7.45 -2.29
CA ALA A 22 13.91 8.61 -1.45
C ALA A 22 13.27 8.53 -0.07
N MET A 23 12.13 7.86 0.05
CA MET A 23 11.45 7.64 1.33
C MET A 23 12.18 6.64 2.22
N ASP A 24 13.08 5.85 1.66
CA ASP A 24 13.82 4.79 2.36
C ASP A 24 12.88 3.77 3.02
N LEU A 25 11.82 3.41 2.33
CA LEU A 25 10.84 2.47 2.87
C LEU A 25 11.36 1.03 2.90
N GLU A 26 10.82 0.25 3.80
CA GLU A 26 11.16 -1.15 3.95
C GLU A 26 9.91 -2.00 4.22
N LEU A 27 10.02 -3.29 3.92
CA LEU A 27 8.97 -4.26 4.21
C LEU A 27 9.04 -4.62 5.70
N ARG A 28 7.92 -4.51 6.41
CA ARG A 28 7.84 -4.84 7.82
C ARG A 28 7.18 -6.19 8.08
N ALA A 29 6.06 -6.44 7.40
CA ALA A 29 5.32 -7.69 7.56
C ALA A 29 4.37 -7.88 6.38
N HIS A 30 4.02 -9.13 6.10
CA HIS A 30 3.00 -9.45 5.11
C HIS A 30 2.43 -10.84 5.38
N ASP A 31 1.19 -11.01 4.96
CA ASP A 31 0.52 -12.31 4.82
C ASP A 31 -0.51 -12.19 3.70
N ASP A 32 -1.41 -13.16 3.58
CA ASP A 32 -2.39 -13.14 2.48
C ASP A 32 -3.39 -11.98 2.57
N ASP A 33 -3.58 -11.44 3.77
CA ASP A 33 -4.59 -10.43 4.05
C ASP A 33 -4.03 -9.06 4.40
N ARG A 34 -2.71 -8.93 4.51
CA ARG A 34 -2.11 -7.75 5.08
C ARG A 34 -0.73 -7.47 4.50
N LEU A 35 -0.42 -6.20 4.27
CA LEU A 35 0.93 -5.74 3.95
C LEU A 35 1.26 -4.53 4.82
N VAL A 36 2.42 -4.56 5.46
CA VAL A 36 2.92 -3.46 6.29
C VAL A 36 4.27 -2.99 5.75
N LEU A 37 4.33 -1.71 5.41
CA LEU A 37 5.56 -1.02 5.05
C LEU A 37 5.97 -0.08 6.17
N ARG A 38 7.26 0.19 6.28
CA ARG A 38 7.83 1.12 7.26
C ARG A 38 8.65 2.18 6.55
N ALA A 39 8.60 3.40 7.05
CA ALA A 39 9.47 4.47 6.60
C ALA A 39 10.10 5.18 7.80
N PRO A 40 11.40 5.52 7.73
CA PRO A 40 12.03 6.31 8.78
C PRO A 40 11.56 7.76 8.71
N LEU A 41 11.53 8.44 9.84
CA LEU A 41 11.10 9.83 9.90
C LEU A 41 12.06 10.75 9.14
N ALA A 42 13.37 10.54 9.28
CA ALA A 42 14.39 11.49 8.82
C ALA A 42 14.23 11.93 7.34
N PRO A 43 14.11 11.03 6.35
CA PRO A 43 13.93 11.48 4.96
C PRO A 43 12.50 11.93 4.64
N ASN A 44 11.58 11.81 5.60
CA ASN A 44 10.14 12.04 5.39
C ASN A 44 9.59 13.17 6.26
N VAL A 45 10.44 14.01 6.82
CA VAL A 45 10.02 15.11 7.70
C VAL A 45 9.47 16.29 6.90
N ASN A 46 8.57 17.02 7.56
CA ASN A 46 8.09 18.31 7.09
C ASN A 46 8.87 19.45 7.75
N ASP A 47 8.38 20.67 7.56
CA ASP A 47 8.95 21.90 8.13
C ASP A 47 8.89 21.96 9.66
N LYS A 48 8.07 21.12 10.31
CA LYS A 48 7.87 21.10 11.76
C LYS A 48 8.65 19.97 12.46
N GLY A 49 9.25 19.06 11.69
CA GLY A 49 9.97 17.90 12.24
C GLY A 49 9.11 16.66 12.43
N CYS A 50 7.84 16.68 12.07
CA CYS A 50 7.00 15.49 12.02
C CYS A 50 6.87 14.97 10.58
N ALA A 51 6.23 13.82 10.39
CA ALA A 51 6.12 13.22 9.07
C ALA A 51 5.33 14.13 8.12
N PHE A 52 5.89 14.33 6.93
CA PHE A 52 5.23 15.07 5.86
C PHE A 52 3.97 14.32 5.41
N GLY A 53 2.84 15.07 5.28
CA GLY A 53 1.59 14.47 4.84
C GLY A 53 1.69 13.73 3.52
N GLY A 54 2.49 14.24 2.59
CA GLY A 54 2.77 13.57 1.32
C GLY A 54 3.47 12.23 1.49
N SER A 55 4.36 12.10 2.48
CA SER A 55 5.01 10.81 2.79
C SER A 55 4.04 9.83 3.42
N LEU A 56 3.14 10.30 4.29
CA LEU A 56 2.12 9.44 4.89
C LEU A 56 1.21 8.84 3.82
N VAL A 57 0.69 9.67 2.92
CA VAL A 57 -0.21 9.17 1.87
C VAL A 57 0.54 8.30 0.87
N SER A 58 1.79 8.61 0.56
CA SER A 58 2.60 7.80 -0.36
C SER A 58 2.87 6.40 0.21
N LEU A 59 3.22 6.33 1.50
CA LEU A 59 3.47 5.03 2.12
C LEU A 59 2.21 4.18 2.17
N MET A 60 1.06 4.78 2.54
CA MET A 60 -0.23 4.08 2.53
C MET A 60 -0.63 3.63 1.13
N THR A 61 -0.43 4.47 0.12
CA THR A 61 -0.73 4.12 -1.26
C THR A 61 0.13 2.96 -1.74
N LEU A 62 1.43 2.98 -1.42
CA LEU A 62 2.34 1.89 -1.78
C LEU A 62 2.00 0.60 -1.04
N ALA A 63 1.59 0.68 0.22
CA ALA A 63 1.16 -0.49 0.98
C ALA A 63 -0.09 -1.12 0.35
N GLY A 64 -1.07 -0.30 -0.01
CA GLY A 64 -2.29 -0.76 -0.67
C GLY A 64 -2.02 -1.33 -2.06
N TRP A 65 -1.25 -0.62 -2.86
CA TRP A 65 -0.83 -1.08 -4.18
C TRP A 65 -0.07 -2.40 -4.07
N GLY A 66 0.85 -2.50 -3.12
CA GLY A 66 1.64 -3.70 -2.90
C GLY A 66 0.80 -4.90 -2.49
N LEU A 67 -0.23 -4.69 -1.67
CA LEU A 67 -1.15 -5.76 -1.28
C LEU A 67 -1.84 -6.35 -2.51
N VAL A 68 -2.31 -5.50 -3.42
CA VAL A 68 -2.98 -5.94 -4.66
C VAL A 68 -1.97 -6.63 -5.59
N GLU A 69 -0.80 -6.05 -5.75
CA GLU A 69 0.25 -6.60 -6.61
C GLU A 69 0.70 -7.99 -6.15
N LEU A 70 0.89 -8.19 -4.83
CA LEU A 70 1.24 -9.50 -4.29
C LEU A 70 0.15 -10.54 -4.54
N ALA A 71 -1.12 -10.16 -4.37
CA ALA A 71 -2.24 -11.06 -4.63
C ALA A 71 -2.28 -11.48 -6.11
N LEU A 72 -2.05 -10.54 -7.02
CA LEU A 72 -1.99 -10.85 -8.45
C LEU A 72 -0.84 -11.82 -8.76
N ARG A 73 0.33 -11.59 -8.18
CA ARG A 73 1.50 -12.48 -8.39
C ARG A 73 1.24 -13.89 -7.88
N ARG A 74 0.58 -14.02 -6.72
CA ARG A 74 0.22 -15.35 -6.18
C ARG A 74 -0.77 -16.11 -7.07
N HIS A 75 -1.54 -15.38 -7.87
CA HIS A 75 -2.52 -15.96 -8.80
C HIS A 75 -2.03 -16.00 -10.24
N ASP A 76 -0.72 -15.76 -10.44
CA ASP A 76 -0.08 -15.76 -11.77
C ASP A 76 -0.79 -14.82 -12.76
N GLN A 77 -1.25 -13.68 -12.27
CA GLN A 77 -1.89 -12.65 -13.09
C GLN A 77 -0.90 -11.54 -13.40
N ASP A 78 -0.71 -11.25 -14.68
CA ASP A 78 0.17 -10.17 -15.15
C ASP A 78 -0.70 -8.96 -15.49
N CYS A 79 -0.75 -8.03 -14.55
CA CYS A 79 -1.60 -6.84 -14.65
C CYS A 79 -0.82 -5.59 -14.29
N ASP A 80 -1.24 -4.47 -14.86
CA ASP A 80 -0.87 -3.16 -14.35
C ASP A 80 -1.89 -2.77 -13.28
N VAL A 81 -1.41 -2.23 -12.17
CA VAL A 81 -2.25 -1.80 -11.04
C VAL A 81 -2.15 -0.29 -10.91
N PHE A 82 -3.28 0.37 -10.91
CA PHE A 82 -3.38 1.82 -10.78
C PHE A 82 -4.26 2.17 -9.59
N VAL A 83 -3.94 3.27 -8.90
CA VAL A 83 -4.88 3.85 -7.95
C VAL A 83 -5.93 4.63 -8.76
N GLY A 84 -7.20 4.29 -8.57
CA GLY A 84 -8.30 4.94 -9.29
C GLY A 84 -8.90 6.12 -8.52
N GLU A 85 -8.99 5.96 -7.20
CA GLU A 85 -9.56 6.98 -6.31
C GLU A 85 -9.08 6.72 -4.90
N SER A 86 -8.84 7.77 -4.13
CA SER A 86 -8.51 7.62 -2.72
C SER A 86 -9.01 8.80 -1.90
N THR A 87 -9.35 8.51 -0.65
CA THR A 87 -9.71 9.49 0.36
C THR A 87 -8.75 9.35 1.53
N VAL A 88 -8.11 10.45 1.90
CA VAL A 88 -7.11 10.47 2.97
C VAL A 88 -7.58 11.33 4.11
N ARG A 89 -7.36 10.87 5.34
CA ARG A 89 -7.60 11.67 6.55
C ARG A 89 -6.31 11.74 7.36
N TYR A 90 -5.97 12.94 7.81
CA TYR A 90 -4.82 13.21 8.66
C TYR A 90 -5.36 13.56 10.05
N LEU A 91 -5.12 12.69 11.02
CA LEU A 91 -5.79 12.77 12.33
C LEU A 91 -4.85 13.19 13.45
N GLN A 92 -3.57 12.83 13.37
CA GLN A 92 -2.56 13.18 14.36
C GLN A 92 -1.22 13.40 13.67
N PRO A 93 -0.36 14.30 14.19
CA PRO A 93 1.02 14.38 13.69
C PRO A 93 1.81 13.13 14.10
N VAL A 94 2.80 12.78 13.29
CA VAL A 94 3.65 11.61 13.50
C VAL A 94 5.08 12.08 13.73
N TRP A 95 5.61 11.80 14.92
CA TRP A 95 6.90 12.32 15.39
C TRP A 95 8.00 11.25 15.45
N ALA A 96 7.77 10.10 14.88
CA ALA A 96 8.69 8.97 14.89
C ALA A 96 8.64 8.25 13.56
N ASP A 97 9.50 7.26 13.37
CA ASP A 97 9.41 6.33 12.24
C ASP A 97 8.00 5.73 12.24
N PHE A 98 7.46 5.46 11.07
CA PHE A 98 6.04 5.11 10.95
C PHE A 98 5.81 3.92 10.04
N LEU A 99 4.67 3.28 10.26
CA LEU A 99 4.20 2.13 9.49
C LEU A 99 2.97 2.53 8.70
N ALA A 100 2.76 1.86 7.56
CA ALA A 100 1.47 1.87 6.87
C ALA A 100 1.02 0.43 6.72
N GLU A 101 -0.16 0.12 7.23
CA GLU A 101 -0.77 -1.19 7.11
C GLU A 101 -1.92 -1.14 6.11
N ALA A 102 -1.90 -2.06 5.14
CA ALA A 102 -2.95 -2.20 4.14
C ALA A 102 -3.70 -3.51 4.33
N ARG A 103 -5.02 -3.44 4.26
CA ARG A 103 -5.94 -4.59 4.26
C ARG A 103 -7.03 -4.32 3.25
N LEU A 104 -7.75 -5.36 2.86
CA LEU A 104 -8.98 -5.13 2.09
C LEU A 104 -9.99 -4.33 2.93
N ALA A 105 -10.76 -3.49 2.28
CA ALA A 105 -11.91 -2.84 2.92
C ALA A 105 -12.90 -3.93 3.39
N PRO A 106 -13.72 -3.66 4.43
CA PRO A 106 -14.58 -4.67 5.03
C PRO A 106 -15.48 -5.44 4.04
N ASP A 107 -15.97 -4.77 3.00
CA ASP A 107 -16.86 -5.39 2.02
C ASP A 107 -16.14 -5.88 0.77
N ALA A 108 -14.83 -5.74 0.69
CA ALA A 108 -14.06 -6.18 -0.46
C ALA A 108 -13.73 -7.68 -0.36
N ASP A 109 -13.67 -8.33 -1.52
CA ASP A 109 -13.52 -9.77 -1.61
C ASP A 109 -12.61 -10.14 -2.78
N TRP A 110 -11.54 -10.87 -2.49
CA TRP A 110 -10.61 -11.35 -3.51
C TRP A 110 -11.29 -12.25 -4.54
N THR A 111 -12.24 -13.08 -4.12
CA THR A 111 -12.93 -14.00 -5.04
C THR A 111 -13.69 -13.22 -6.11
N VAL A 112 -14.43 -12.20 -5.71
CA VAL A 112 -15.16 -11.33 -6.65
C VAL A 112 -14.18 -10.60 -7.57
N PHE A 113 -13.09 -10.10 -7.00
CA PHE A 113 -12.04 -9.40 -7.77
C PHE A 113 -11.45 -10.30 -8.85
N PHE A 114 -11.02 -11.51 -8.50
CA PHE A 114 -10.38 -12.43 -9.45
C PHE A 114 -11.38 -12.97 -10.47
N ASP A 115 -12.62 -13.23 -10.08
CA ASP A 115 -13.67 -13.65 -11.02
C ASP A 115 -13.95 -12.57 -12.06
N THR A 116 -14.01 -11.31 -11.63
CA THR A 116 -14.21 -10.16 -12.52
C THR A 116 -13.01 -9.98 -13.45
N LEU A 117 -11.80 -10.11 -12.92
CA LEU A 117 -10.58 -10.01 -13.71
C LEU A 117 -10.53 -11.09 -14.79
N GLN A 118 -10.90 -12.32 -14.43
CA GLN A 118 -10.97 -13.45 -15.37
C GLN A 118 -11.98 -13.18 -16.49
N ALA A 119 -13.15 -12.64 -16.13
CA ALA A 119 -14.23 -12.41 -17.08
C ALA A 119 -13.98 -11.23 -17.99
N ARG A 120 -13.35 -10.16 -17.49
CA ARG A 120 -13.27 -8.86 -18.19
C ARG A 120 -11.87 -8.37 -18.47
N GLY A 121 -10.83 -9.00 -17.93
CA GLY A 121 -9.45 -8.52 -18.06
C GLY A 121 -9.16 -7.25 -17.26
N LYS A 122 -10.10 -6.80 -16.44
CA LYS A 122 -10.01 -5.60 -15.62
C LYS A 122 -10.91 -5.76 -14.40
N ALA A 123 -10.41 -5.36 -13.23
CA ALA A 123 -11.20 -5.43 -11.99
C ALA A 123 -10.75 -4.36 -11.01
N ARG A 124 -11.63 -4.03 -10.08
CA ARG A 124 -11.40 -3.04 -9.03
C ARG A 124 -11.48 -3.72 -7.67
N ILE A 125 -10.72 -3.17 -6.70
CA ILE A 125 -10.81 -3.63 -5.32
C ILE A 125 -10.58 -2.46 -4.37
N GLU A 126 -11.36 -2.42 -3.30
CA GLU A 126 -11.25 -1.39 -2.27
C GLU A 126 -10.30 -1.86 -1.18
N VAL A 127 -9.36 -0.99 -0.80
CA VAL A 127 -8.33 -1.26 0.19
C VAL A 127 -8.40 -0.20 1.27
N ALA A 128 -8.22 -0.60 2.52
CA ALA A 128 -8.16 0.29 3.66
C ALA A 128 -6.74 0.28 4.23
N CYS A 129 -6.15 1.46 4.37
CA CYS A 129 -4.80 1.61 4.91
C CYS A 129 -4.82 2.54 6.11
N GLN A 130 -3.87 2.35 7.03
CA GLN A 130 -3.70 3.26 8.15
C GLN A 130 -2.25 3.36 8.57
N VAL A 131 -1.91 4.52 9.14
CA VAL A 131 -0.68 4.73 9.90
C VAL A 131 -1.09 4.76 11.36
N PRO A 132 -0.58 3.83 12.19
CA PRO A 132 -0.94 3.80 13.62
C PRO A 132 -0.49 5.07 14.35
N GLY A 133 -1.32 5.54 15.28
CA GLY A 133 -0.98 6.62 16.19
C GLY A 133 -0.49 6.11 17.53
N THR A 134 -0.18 7.03 18.45
CA THR A 134 0.40 6.69 19.75
C THR A 134 -0.61 6.19 20.79
N ASP A 135 -1.89 6.45 20.58
CA ASP A 135 -2.95 6.17 21.55
C ASP A 135 -3.92 5.08 21.10
N GLY A 136 -3.49 4.21 20.19
CA GLY A 136 -4.32 3.15 19.64
C GLY A 136 -5.27 3.60 18.53
N ARG A 137 -5.36 4.92 18.28
CA ARG A 137 -6.12 5.46 17.17
C ARG A 137 -5.20 5.69 15.97
N PRO A 138 -5.69 5.63 14.72
CA PRO A 138 -4.84 5.91 13.56
C PRO A 138 -4.38 7.37 13.54
N ALA A 139 -3.14 7.59 13.12
CA ALA A 139 -2.62 8.92 12.86
C ALA A 139 -3.05 9.42 11.48
N ALA A 140 -3.19 8.51 10.52
CA ALA A 140 -3.70 8.80 9.19
C ALA A 140 -4.39 7.57 8.62
N THR A 141 -5.37 7.78 7.74
CA THR A 141 -6.09 6.70 7.06
C THR A 141 -6.19 6.98 5.57
N LEU A 142 -6.23 5.91 4.78
CA LEU A 142 -6.46 5.97 3.34
C LEU A 142 -7.51 4.92 2.98
N ALA A 143 -8.57 5.33 2.32
CA ALA A 143 -9.49 4.43 1.65
C ALA A 143 -9.27 4.59 0.16
N ALA A 144 -8.88 3.53 -0.52
CA ALA A 144 -8.48 3.60 -1.92
C ALA A 144 -9.13 2.50 -2.75
N ARG A 145 -9.45 2.85 -3.99
CA ARG A 145 -9.85 1.90 -5.03
C ARG A 145 -8.66 1.69 -5.94
N PHE A 146 -8.21 0.45 -6.04
CA PHE A 146 -7.18 0.07 -7.01
C PHE A 146 -7.83 -0.63 -8.20
N VAL A 147 -7.26 -0.41 -9.37
CA VAL A 147 -7.73 -1.01 -10.62
C VAL A 147 -6.60 -1.86 -11.17
N ALA A 148 -6.87 -3.14 -11.37
CA ALA A 148 -5.97 -4.04 -12.06
C ALA A 148 -6.44 -4.22 -13.50
N LYS A 149 -5.53 -4.08 -14.44
CA LYS A 149 -5.80 -4.26 -15.86
C LYS A 149 -4.77 -5.23 -16.44
N ARG A 150 -5.27 -6.30 -17.06
CA ARG A 150 -4.39 -7.30 -17.69
C ARG A 150 -3.59 -6.63 -18.79
N ARG A 151 -2.30 -6.97 -18.86
CA ARG A 151 -1.44 -6.52 -19.94
C ARG A 151 -1.79 -7.25 -21.22
N ASP A 152 -1.74 -6.52 -22.36
CA ASP A 152 -1.99 -7.06 -23.69
C ASP A 152 -0.79 -7.86 -24.21
#